data_dfa069a50e88dd1664aa002292a1c7d6
#
_entry.id   dfa069a50e88dd1664aa002292a1c7d6
#
_cell.length_a   1.000
_cell.length_b   1.000
_cell.length_c   1.000
_cell.angle_alpha   90.00
_cell.angle_beta   90.00
_cell.angle_gamma   90.00
#
_symmetry.space_group_name_H-M   'P 1'
#
loop_
_entity.id
_entity.type
_entity.pdbx_description
1 polymer ?
#
loop_
_entity_poly.entity_id
_entity_poly.type
_entity_poly.pdbx_seq_one_letter_code
_entity_poly.pdbx_strand_id
1 'polypeptide(L)'
;MSKLIKSGEEARKALEAGVNVLADTVKVTLGPKGRNVVLDKKFGAPLITNDGVTIAKEIELDDPFENMGAQLVREVSTKTNDVAGDGTTTATLLAQAMVREGLKNLAAGANPVVMKKGMAKAVETAVSAIKANSQKVNGTDDIARVGTVSSGDEFIGKLIAEAMEKVSADGVITIEESKTAETYSEVVEGMMFDRGYITPYMVTDTEKMEAVIDDAYLLITDKKISVISDILPILEQLVQSGKKLVIIAEDVEGEALSTLIVNRLRGTLNVVCVKAPGFGDRRKEMLRDIAILTGGQVISEELGYELKNTTIDMLGRARQIKVTKENTTIVDGAGDKQAIADRVAQIRAQIGVTTSEYDK
;
A
#
# COMPACT_ATOMS: atom_id res chain seq x y z
N MET A 1 -23.12 -15.10 -21.61
CA MET A 1 -21.88 -15.85 -21.94
C MET A 1 -22.00 -17.26 -21.41
N SER A 2 -21.69 -18.28 -22.23
CA SER A 2 -21.60 -19.67 -21.78
C SER A 2 -20.39 -19.83 -20.85
N LYS A 3 -20.57 -20.63 -19.77
CA LYS A 3 -19.46 -20.94 -18.86
C LYS A 3 -18.80 -22.25 -19.29
N LEU A 4 -17.47 -22.27 -19.33
CA LEU A 4 -16.71 -23.50 -19.46
C LEU A 4 -16.57 -24.14 -18.08
N ILE A 5 -16.79 -25.44 -17.98
CA ILE A 5 -16.71 -26.17 -16.71
C ILE A 5 -15.78 -27.38 -16.91
N LYS A 6 -14.75 -27.47 -16.06
CA LYS A 6 -13.92 -28.69 -15.88
C LYS A 6 -14.12 -29.23 -14.48
N SER A 7 -14.00 -30.53 -14.30
CA SER A 7 -14.16 -31.20 -13.01
C SER A 7 -13.17 -32.36 -12.83
N GLY A 8 -13.08 -32.89 -11.62
CA GLY A 8 -12.28 -34.06 -11.34
C GLY A 8 -10.77 -33.87 -11.58
N GLU A 9 -10.15 -34.88 -12.16
CA GLU A 9 -8.71 -34.93 -12.40
C GLU A 9 -8.24 -33.91 -13.44
N GLU A 10 -9.04 -33.69 -14.49
CA GLU A 10 -8.71 -32.75 -15.55
C GLU A 10 -8.60 -31.31 -15.02
N ALA A 11 -9.54 -30.91 -14.15
CA ALA A 11 -9.51 -29.59 -13.50
C ALA A 11 -8.27 -29.44 -12.62
N ARG A 12 -7.94 -30.46 -11.82
CA ARG A 12 -6.76 -30.43 -10.93
C ARG A 12 -5.47 -30.34 -11.72
N LYS A 13 -5.31 -31.09 -12.82
CA LYS A 13 -4.12 -31.03 -13.69
C LYS A 13 -3.94 -29.67 -14.33
N ALA A 14 -5.00 -29.05 -14.81
CA ALA A 14 -4.93 -27.70 -15.38
C ALA A 14 -4.51 -26.66 -14.34
N LEU A 15 -5.12 -26.69 -13.13
CA LEU A 15 -4.72 -25.80 -12.03
C LEU A 15 -3.26 -26.03 -11.63
N GLU A 16 -2.81 -27.29 -11.50
CA GLU A 16 -1.41 -27.65 -11.17
C GLU A 16 -0.44 -27.14 -12.23
N ALA A 17 -0.77 -27.25 -13.51
CA ALA A 17 0.05 -26.72 -14.59
C ALA A 17 0.27 -25.20 -14.43
N GLY A 18 -0.79 -24.44 -14.19
CA GLY A 18 -0.69 -23.01 -13.96
C GLY A 18 0.13 -22.64 -12.72
N VAL A 19 -0.07 -23.35 -11.60
CA VAL A 19 0.77 -23.21 -10.40
C VAL A 19 2.25 -23.44 -10.73
N ASN A 20 2.55 -24.50 -11.48
CA ASN A 20 3.92 -24.83 -11.84
C ASN A 20 4.56 -23.80 -12.75
N VAL A 21 3.87 -23.32 -13.78
CA VAL A 21 4.42 -22.30 -14.70
C VAL A 21 4.81 -21.05 -13.93
N LEU A 22 3.93 -20.53 -13.08
CA LEU A 22 4.23 -19.32 -12.29
C LEU A 22 5.39 -19.58 -11.31
N ALA A 23 5.29 -20.62 -10.50
CA ALA A 23 6.29 -20.88 -9.47
C ALA A 23 7.66 -21.24 -10.07
N ASP A 24 7.71 -21.98 -11.19
CA ASP A 24 8.95 -22.32 -11.87
C ASP A 24 9.63 -21.09 -12.49
N THR A 25 8.86 -20.10 -12.92
CA THR A 25 9.39 -18.82 -13.41
C THR A 25 9.96 -17.99 -12.25
N VAL A 26 9.24 -17.90 -11.14
CA VAL A 26 9.66 -17.09 -9.98
C VAL A 26 10.87 -17.73 -9.27
N LYS A 27 10.93 -19.04 -9.13
CA LYS A 27 11.98 -19.73 -8.36
C LYS A 27 13.39 -19.57 -8.92
N VAL A 28 13.56 -19.19 -10.20
CA VAL A 28 14.89 -18.95 -10.79
C VAL A 28 15.63 -17.79 -10.14
N THR A 29 14.90 -16.93 -9.43
CA THR A 29 15.44 -15.75 -8.72
C THR A 29 15.91 -16.09 -7.31
N LEU A 30 15.68 -17.31 -6.81
CA LEU A 30 15.92 -17.68 -5.42
C LEU A 30 17.41 -17.81 -5.07
N GLY A 31 17.79 -17.18 -3.95
CA GLY A 31 19.07 -17.40 -3.29
C GLY A 31 20.28 -16.76 -3.99
N PRO A 32 21.51 -17.05 -3.51
CA PRO A 32 22.73 -16.36 -3.99
C PRO A 32 23.12 -16.67 -5.44
N LYS A 33 22.52 -17.70 -6.05
CA LYS A 33 22.64 -18.01 -7.48
C LYS A 33 21.41 -17.60 -8.28
N GLY A 34 20.52 -16.83 -7.67
CA GLY A 34 19.33 -16.30 -8.32
C GLY A 34 19.65 -15.49 -9.56
N ARG A 35 18.77 -15.58 -10.56
CA ARG A 35 18.90 -14.89 -11.84
C ARG A 35 17.77 -13.91 -12.03
N ASN A 36 17.99 -12.91 -12.84
CA ASN A 36 16.93 -12.00 -13.26
C ASN A 36 16.01 -12.67 -14.28
N VAL A 37 14.74 -12.28 -14.27
CA VAL A 37 13.75 -12.59 -15.30
C VAL A 37 13.56 -11.34 -16.14
N VAL A 38 13.41 -11.52 -17.44
CA VAL A 38 13.10 -10.45 -18.39
C VAL A 38 11.62 -10.54 -18.71
N LEU A 39 10.88 -9.50 -18.38
CA LEU A 39 9.44 -9.39 -18.61
C LEU A 39 9.18 -8.48 -19.81
N ASP A 40 8.40 -8.98 -20.77
CA ASP A 40 7.95 -8.17 -21.90
C ASP A 40 6.92 -7.13 -21.44
N LYS A 41 7.06 -5.92 -21.91
CA LYS A 41 6.10 -4.84 -21.65
C LYS A 41 5.46 -4.41 -22.95
N LYS A 42 4.12 -4.31 -22.97
CA LYS A 42 3.37 -3.84 -24.16
C LYS A 42 3.80 -2.43 -24.60
N PHE A 43 4.28 -1.62 -23.67
CA PHE A 43 4.78 -0.28 -23.90
C PHE A 43 6.09 -0.06 -23.12
N GLY A 44 7.12 0.45 -23.79
CA GLY A 44 8.42 0.72 -23.18
C GLY A 44 9.43 -0.40 -23.35
N ALA A 45 10.52 -0.35 -22.58
CA ALA A 45 11.56 -1.37 -22.59
C ALA A 45 11.16 -2.59 -21.74
N PRO A 46 11.66 -3.81 -22.07
CA PRO A 46 11.47 -4.97 -21.21
C PRO A 46 11.97 -4.70 -19.77
N LEU A 47 11.22 -5.16 -18.79
CA LEU A 47 11.59 -5.06 -17.39
C LEU A 47 12.50 -6.23 -16.98
N ILE A 48 13.68 -5.93 -16.46
CA ILE A 48 14.60 -6.93 -15.90
C ILE A 48 14.48 -6.86 -14.38
N THR A 49 14.06 -7.96 -13.75
CA THR A 49 13.83 -8.00 -12.31
C THR A 49 14.11 -9.40 -11.73
N ASN A 50 14.42 -9.43 -10.43
CA ASN A 50 14.49 -10.63 -9.62
C ASN A 50 13.44 -10.64 -8.50
N ASP A 51 12.57 -9.63 -8.45
CA ASP A 51 11.51 -9.58 -7.45
C ASP A 51 10.37 -10.54 -7.76
N GLY A 52 10.12 -11.46 -6.84
CA GLY A 52 9.14 -12.53 -7.01
C GLY A 52 7.72 -12.06 -7.21
N VAL A 53 7.27 -11.00 -6.49
CA VAL A 53 5.90 -10.49 -6.62
C VAL A 53 5.71 -9.75 -7.95
N THR A 54 6.69 -8.99 -8.40
CA THR A 54 6.66 -8.31 -9.70
C THR A 54 6.55 -9.33 -10.84
N ILE A 55 7.36 -10.39 -10.79
CA ILE A 55 7.28 -11.47 -11.78
C ILE A 55 5.93 -12.17 -11.74
N ALA A 56 5.44 -12.52 -10.55
CA ALA A 56 4.17 -13.22 -10.37
C ALA A 56 2.95 -12.43 -10.90
N LYS A 57 2.99 -11.10 -10.80
CA LYS A 57 1.91 -10.21 -11.28
C LYS A 57 1.82 -10.17 -12.82
N GLU A 58 2.94 -10.33 -13.51
CA GLU A 58 3.01 -10.24 -14.99
C GLU A 58 2.67 -11.55 -15.69
N ILE A 59 2.61 -12.70 -14.97
CA ILE A 59 2.34 -13.99 -15.60
C ILE A 59 0.83 -14.13 -15.87
N GLU A 60 0.49 -14.22 -17.16
CA GLU A 60 -0.83 -14.57 -17.68
C GLU A 60 -0.69 -15.73 -18.65
N LEU A 61 -1.61 -16.70 -18.57
CA LEU A 61 -1.60 -17.91 -19.41
C LEU A 61 -2.82 -17.92 -20.33
N ASP A 62 -2.66 -18.44 -21.53
CA ASP A 62 -3.70 -18.50 -22.56
C ASP A 62 -4.87 -19.44 -22.17
N ASP A 63 -4.58 -20.59 -21.55
CA ASP A 63 -5.63 -21.47 -21.03
C ASP A 63 -6.24 -20.87 -19.74
N PRO A 64 -7.54 -20.58 -19.73
CA PRO A 64 -8.19 -19.94 -18.57
C PRO A 64 -8.16 -20.81 -17.30
N PHE A 65 -8.10 -22.13 -17.40
CA PHE A 65 -8.03 -23.00 -16.23
C PHE A 65 -6.61 -23.06 -15.65
N GLU A 66 -5.58 -23.08 -16.52
CA GLU A 66 -4.20 -22.93 -16.08
C GLU A 66 -3.97 -21.55 -15.47
N ASN A 67 -4.50 -20.51 -16.13
CA ASN A 67 -4.42 -19.13 -15.60
C ASN A 67 -5.04 -18.98 -14.22
N MET A 68 -6.15 -19.67 -13.92
CA MET A 68 -6.70 -19.68 -12.55
C MET A 68 -5.71 -20.28 -11.54
N GLY A 69 -4.96 -21.36 -11.92
CA GLY A 69 -3.91 -21.91 -11.08
C GLY A 69 -2.78 -20.92 -10.81
N ALA A 70 -2.32 -20.22 -11.84
CA ALA A 70 -1.33 -19.15 -11.71
C ALA A 70 -1.84 -17.99 -10.81
N GLN A 71 -3.10 -17.57 -10.97
CA GLN A 71 -3.71 -16.51 -10.15
C GLN A 71 -3.75 -16.87 -8.66
N LEU A 72 -4.06 -18.12 -8.29
CA LEU A 72 -4.05 -18.56 -6.91
C LEU A 72 -2.68 -18.43 -6.24
N VAL A 73 -1.62 -18.76 -6.95
CA VAL A 73 -0.25 -18.63 -6.43
C VAL A 73 0.24 -17.17 -6.47
N ARG A 74 -0.17 -16.41 -7.47
CA ARG A 74 0.04 -14.96 -7.49
C ARG A 74 -0.50 -14.28 -6.24
N GLU A 75 -1.68 -14.69 -5.78
CA GLU A 75 -2.27 -14.15 -4.55
C GLU A 75 -1.41 -14.46 -3.32
N VAL A 76 -0.79 -15.65 -3.24
CA VAL A 76 0.15 -15.99 -2.16
C VAL A 76 1.35 -15.04 -2.16
N SER A 77 1.94 -14.78 -3.33
CA SER A 77 3.06 -13.84 -3.47
C SER A 77 2.66 -12.42 -3.05
N THR A 78 1.51 -11.94 -3.51
CA THR A 78 0.99 -10.60 -3.21
C THR A 78 0.73 -10.43 -1.71
N LYS A 79 0.02 -11.38 -1.08
CA LYS A 79 -0.24 -11.32 0.38
C LYS A 79 1.02 -11.36 1.21
N THR A 80 2.04 -12.12 0.78
CA THR A 80 3.34 -12.13 1.47
C THR A 80 4.02 -10.78 1.38
N ASN A 81 3.99 -10.15 0.21
CA ASN A 81 4.51 -8.80 0.01
C ASN A 81 3.80 -7.77 0.90
N ASP A 82 2.47 -7.82 0.95
CA ASP A 82 1.67 -6.86 1.71
C ASP A 82 1.91 -6.95 3.24
N VAL A 83 2.23 -8.15 3.73
CA VAL A 83 2.44 -8.38 5.18
C VAL A 83 3.90 -8.21 5.59
N ALA A 84 4.85 -8.64 4.77
CA ALA A 84 6.27 -8.74 5.15
C ALA A 84 7.21 -7.92 4.25
N GLY A 85 6.78 -7.49 3.07
CA GLY A 85 7.61 -6.75 2.11
C GLY A 85 8.71 -7.59 1.46
N ASP A 86 8.92 -8.84 1.89
CA ASP A 86 9.96 -9.75 1.42
C ASP A 86 9.51 -11.21 1.53
N GLY A 87 10.30 -12.14 0.96
CA GLY A 87 10.03 -13.57 1.01
C GLY A 87 9.00 -14.07 -0.01
N THR A 88 8.63 -13.26 -0.99
CA THR A 88 7.61 -13.57 -2.01
C THR A 88 7.98 -14.79 -2.87
N THR A 89 9.23 -14.91 -3.27
CA THR A 89 9.77 -16.08 -4.00
C THR A 89 9.67 -17.35 -3.16
N THR A 90 10.06 -17.29 -1.89
CA THR A 90 9.99 -18.42 -0.95
C THR A 90 8.56 -18.88 -0.73
N ALA A 91 7.63 -17.94 -0.51
CA ALA A 91 6.21 -18.24 -0.31
C ALA A 91 5.59 -18.91 -1.55
N THR A 92 5.92 -18.42 -2.74
CA THR A 92 5.50 -19.00 -4.02
C THR A 92 5.98 -20.44 -4.19
N LEU A 93 7.25 -20.69 -3.89
CA LEU A 93 7.86 -22.03 -3.96
C LEU A 93 7.23 -23.00 -2.95
N LEU A 94 7.00 -22.55 -1.72
CA LEU A 94 6.33 -23.35 -0.70
C LEU A 94 4.88 -23.69 -1.11
N ALA A 95 4.16 -22.74 -1.68
CA ALA A 95 2.81 -22.98 -2.19
C ALA A 95 2.80 -24.06 -3.27
N GLN A 96 3.72 -23.99 -4.25
CA GLN A 96 3.89 -25.03 -5.27
C GLN A 96 4.16 -26.39 -4.63
N ALA A 97 5.10 -26.49 -3.70
CA ALA A 97 5.47 -27.74 -3.05
C ALA A 97 4.26 -28.34 -2.29
N MET A 98 3.52 -27.53 -1.55
CA MET A 98 2.32 -27.98 -0.82
C MET A 98 1.23 -28.46 -1.78
N VAL A 99 0.99 -27.78 -2.89
CA VAL A 99 0.01 -28.17 -3.91
C VAL A 99 0.41 -29.51 -4.53
N ARG A 100 1.66 -29.66 -4.97
CA ARG A 100 2.16 -30.90 -5.60
C ARG A 100 2.06 -32.10 -4.67
N GLU A 101 2.51 -31.97 -3.42
CA GLU A 101 2.42 -33.07 -2.46
C GLU A 101 0.97 -33.35 -2.03
N GLY A 102 0.15 -32.30 -1.91
CA GLY A 102 -1.29 -32.45 -1.65
C GLY A 102 -2.01 -33.21 -2.76
N LEU A 103 -1.75 -32.89 -4.02
CA LEU A 103 -2.37 -33.57 -5.17
C LEU A 103 -1.95 -35.04 -5.29
N LYS A 104 -0.68 -35.38 -4.98
CA LYS A 104 -0.23 -36.78 -4.91
C LYS A 104 -1.03 -37.59 -3.88
N ASN A 105 -1.23 -37.02 -2.69
CA ASN A 105 -2.01 -37.67 -1.63
C ASN A 105 -3.49 -37.81 -2.00
N LEU A 106 -4.06 -36.80 -2.68
CA LEU A 106 -5.44 -36.88 -3.19
C LEU A 106 -5.58 -37.98 -4.24
N ALA A 107 -4.62 -38.10 -5.16
CA ALA A 107 -4.60 -39.15 -6.17
C ALA A 107 -4.51 -40.55 -5.53
N ALA A 108 -3.80 -40.67 -4.40
CA ALA A 108 -3.71 -41.89 -3.60
C ALA A 108 -4.97 -42.18 -2.76
N GLY A 109 -6.03 -41.37 -2.86
CA GLY A 109 -7.30 -41.57 -2.17
C GLY A 109 -7.42 -40.93 -0.78
N ALA A 110 -6.50 -40.02 -0.42
CA ALA A 110 -6.60 -39.31 0.84
C ALA A 110 -7.86 -38.40 0.91
N ASN A 111 -8.50 -38.35 2.08
CA ASN A 111 -9.64 -37.48 2.29
C ASN A 111 -9.18 -36.01 2.39
N PRO A 112 -9.64 -35.09 1.49
CA PRO A 112 -9.19 -33.71 1.45
C PRO A 112 -9.51 -32.92 2.72
N VAL A 113 -10.62 -33.24 3.40
CA VAL A 113 -11.02 -32.57 4.65
C VAL A 113 -10.06 -32.92 5.79
N VAL A 114 -9.68 -34.20 5.88
CA VAL A 114 -8.71 -34.67 6.88
C VAL A 114 -7.31 -34.09 6.58
N MET A 115 -6.93 -34.10 5.30
CA MET A 115 -5.65 -33.53 4.87
C MET A 115 -5.56 -32.02 5.18
N LYS A 116 -6.62 -31.23 4.94
CA LYS A 116 -6.67 -29.81 5.31
C LYS A 116 -6.43 -29.60 6.81
N LYS A 117 -7.03 -30.44 7.68
CA LYS A 117 -6.81 -30.35 9.14
C LYS A 117 -5.35 -30.67 9.48
N GLY A 118 -4.77 -31.69 8.84
CA GLY A 118 -3.37 -32.05 9.04
C GLY A 118 -2.41 -30.94 8.63
N MET A 119 -2.65 -30.32 7.45
CA MET A 119 -1.88 -29.18 6.96
C MET A 119 -1.95 -27.98 7.93
N ALA A 120 -3.13 -27.64 8.43
CA ALA A 120 -3.29 -26.55 9.39
C ALA A 120 -2.47 -26.77 10.66
N LYS A 121 -2.51 -27.99 11.22
CA LYS A 121 -1.70 -28.36 12.41
C LYS A 121 -0.19 -28.34 12.13
N ALA A 122 0.22 -28.79 10.94
CA ALA A 122 1.62 -28.74 10.52
C ALA A 122 2.13 -27.29 10.39
N VAL A 123 1.31 -26.39 9.82
CA VAL A 123 1.62 -24.96 9.71
C VAL A 123 1.77 -24.33 11.10
N GLU A 124 0.85 -24.58 12.01
CA GLU A 124 0.92 -24.09 13.40
C GLU A 124 2.23 -24.52 14.08
N THR A 125 2.60 -25.78 13.94
CA THR A 125 3.84 -26.32 14.51
C THR A 125 5.08 -25.69 13.88
N ALA A 126 5.09 -25.55 12.54
CA ALA A 126 6.20 -24.93 11.82
C ALA A 126 6.37 -23.45 12.20
N VAL A 127 5.27 -22.67 12.25
CA VAL A 127 5.29 -21.27 12.67
C VAL A 127 5.80 -21.11 14.09
N SER A 128 5.38 -21.98 15.03
CA SER A 128 5.86 -21.98 16.41
C SER A 128 7.36 -22.24 16.48
N ALA A 129 7.88 -23.22 15.72
CA ALA A 129 9.30 -23.52 15.66
C ALA A 129 10.12 -22.37 15.03
N ILE A 130 9.63 -21.74 13.97
CA ILE A 130 10.27 -20.57 13.34
C ILE A 130 10.35 -19.42 14.35
N LYS A 131 9.26 -19.11 15.06
CA LYS A 131 9.23 -18.07 16.08
C LYS A 131 10.23 -18.35 17.24
N ALA A 132 10.33 -19.61 17.67
CA ALA A 132 11.26 -20.00 18.71
C ALA A 132 12.74 -19.85 18.29
N ASN A 133 13.04 -20.02 17.00
CA ASN A 133 14.38 -19.88 16.44
C ASN A 133 14.70 -18.48 15.92
N SER A 134 13.70 -17.60 15.87
CA SER A 134 13.92 -16.22 15.40
C SER A 134 14.71 -15.40 16.41
N GLN A 135 15.54 -14.51 15.91
CA GLN A 135 16.27 -13.52 16.70
C GLN A 135 15.63 -12.16 16.48
N LYS A 136 15.48 -11.40 17.56
CA LYS A 136 15.00 -10.02 17.47
C LYS A 136 16.08 -9.16 16.84
N VAL A 137 15.65 -8.29 15.92
CA VAL A 137 16.52 -7.25 15.35
C VAL A 137 16.81 -6.21 16.43
N ASN A 138 18.09 -5.98 16.72
CA ASN A 138 18.55 -5.06 17.74
C ASN A 138 19.59 -4.09 17.16
N GLY A 139 19.22 -2.79 17.14
CA GLY A 139 20.13 -1.73 16.73
C GLY A 139 20.35 -1.60 15.23
N THR A 140 21.11 -0.59 14.87
CA THR A 140 21.32 -0.12 13.50
C THR A 140 22.04 -1.15 12.63
N ASP A 141 22.99 -1.91 13.20
CA ASP A 141 23.75 -2.93 12.46
C ASP A 141 22.87 -4.08 11.98
N ASP A 142 21.94 -4.55 12.80
CA ASP A 142 21.03 -5.62 12.41
C ASP A 142 20.05 -5.12 11.35
N ILE A 143 19.56 -3.89 11.46
CA ILE A 143 18.71 -3.26 10.44
C ILE A 143 19.47 -3.15 9.11
N ALA A 144 20.74 -2.70 9.15
CA ALA A 144 21.60 -2.63 7.98
C ALA A 144 21.79 -4.00 7.30
N ARG A 145 21.97 -5.08 8.09
CA ARG A 145 22.08 -6.45 7.55
C ARG A 145 20.80 -6.89 6.84
N VAL A 146 19.63 -6.65 7.47
CA VAL A 146 18.35 -6.99 6.86
C VAL A 146 18.15 -6.21 5.56
N GLY A 147 18.41 -4.90 5.59
CA GLY A 147 18.33 -4.04 4.40
C GLY A 147 19.28 -4.48 3.28
N THR A 148 20.52 -4.88 3.64
CA THR A 148 21.52 -5.39 2.68
C THR A 148 21.08 -6.70 2.03
N VAL A 149 20.54 -7.64 2.82
CA VAL A 149 20.05 -8.91 2.28
C VAL A 149 18.86 -8.71 1.34
N SER A 150 17.94 -7.83 1.70
CA SER A 150 16.74 -7.56 0.90
C SER A 150 17.06 -6.79 -0.39
N SER A 151 17.91 -5.76 -0.32
CA SER A 151 18.29 -4.94 -1.49
C SER A 151 19.37 -5.59 -2.37
N GLY A 152 20.19 -6.49 -1.81
CA GLY A 152 21.40 -7.01 -2.43
C GLY A 152 22.55 -6.01 -2.47
N ASP A 153 22.46 -4.87 -1.77
CA ASP A 153 23.43 -3.77 -1.77
C ASP A 153 23.71 -3.27 -0.33
N GLU A 154 24.96 -3.30 0.07
CA GLU A 154 25.39 -2.89 1.41
C GLU A 154 25.21 -1.39 1.65
N PHE A 155 25.40 -0.56 0.61
CA PHE A 155 25.18 0.88 0.70
C PHE A 155 23.72 1.21 0.98
N ILE A 156 22.79 0.57 0.26
CA ILE A 156 21.34 0.73 0.46
C ILE A 156 20.94 0.23 1.86
N GLY A 157 21.49 -0.91 2.31
CA GLY A 157 21.22 -1.41 3.65
C GLY A 157 21.63 -0.45 4.76
N LYS A 158 22.82 0.17 4.65
CA LYS A 158 23.27 1.21 5.57
C LYS A 158 22.42 2.46 5.54
N LEU A 159 22.07 2.93 4.33
CA LEU A 159 21.22 4.11 4.15
C LEU A 159 19.84 3.94 4.80
N ILE A 160 19.24 2.76 4.66
CA ILE A 160 17.97 2.43 5.33
C ILE A 160 18.14 2.44 6.86
N ALA A 161 19.21 1.85 7.36
CA ALA A 161 19.48 1.81 8.80
C ALA A 161 19.68 3.20 9.40
N GLU A 162 20.41 4.08 8.70
CA GLU A 162 20.56 5.49 9.09
C GLU A 162 19.23 6.25 9.07
N ALA A 163 18.39 5.99 8.06
CA ALA A 163 17.06 6.58 7.99
C ALA A 163 16.18 6.11 9.16
N MET A 164 16.19 4.81 9.47
CA MET A 164 15.45 4.24 10.61
C MET A 164 15.91 4.82 11.95
N GLU A 165 17.20 5.06 12.12
CA GLU A 165 17.72 5.68 13.34
C GLU A 165 17.20 7.11 13.51
N LYS A 166 17.09 7.89 12.44
CA LYS A 166 16.59 9.26 12.45
C LYS A 166 15.10 9.37 12.72
N VAL A 167 14.29 8.45 12.15
CA VAL A 167 12.81 8.52 12.24
C VAL A 167 12.23 7.63 13.34
N SER A 168 13.04 6.86 14.04
CA SER A 168 12.64 5.85 15.03
C SER A 168 11.88 4.64 14.42
N ALA A 169 11.53 3.66 15.28
CA ALA A 169 10.86 2.42 14.85
C ALA A 169 9.46 2.63 14.26
N ASP A 170 8.80 3.73 14.64
CA ASP A 170 7.45 4.07 14.19
C ASP A 170 7.43 5.03 12.98
N GLY A 171 8.61 5.42 12.50
CA GLY A 171 8.75 6.31 11.35
C GLY A 171 8.45 5.61 10.03
N VAL A 172 7.92 6.36 9.07
CA VAL A 172 7.62 5.89 7.72
C VAL A 172 8.80 6.20 6.80
N ILE A 173 9.30 5.19 6.09
CA ILE A 173 10.31 5.35 5.05
C ILE A 173 9.64 5.17 3.70
N THR A 174 9.74 6.19 2.85
CA THR A 174 9.30 6.13 1.45
C THR A 174 10.51 6.13 0.52
N ILE A 175 10.36 5.50 -0.64
CA ILE A 175 11.40 5.47 -1.69
C ILE A 175 10.85 6.22 -2.89
N GLU A 176 11.63 7.20 -3.36
CA GLU A 176 11.32 8.02 -4.52
C GLU A 176 12.49 7.99 -5.49
N GLU A 177 12.21 8.24 -6.76
CA GLU A 177 13.25 8.43 -7.76
C GLU A 177 13.96 9.77 -7.52
N SER A 178 15.29 9.75 -7.40
CA SER A 178 16.07 10.96 -7.20
C SER A 178 16.05 11.84 -8.44
N LYS A 179 15.91 13.15 -8.25
CA LYS A 179 16.06 14.15 -9.33
C LYS A 179 17.52 14.42 -9.65
N THR A 180 18.44 13.88 -8.86
CA THR A 180 19.91 13.98 -9.02
C THR A 180 20.49 12.61 -9.32
N ALA A 181 21.79 12.54 -9.63
CA ALA A 181 22.49 11.27 -9.84
C ALA A 181 22.85 10.55 -8.51
N GLU A 182 22.58 11.16 -7.36
CA GLU A 182 22.96 10.64 -6.06
C GLU A 182 21.78 9.98 -5.35
N THR A 183 22.05 8.90 -4.61
CA THR A 183 21.12 8.27 -3.69
C THR A 183 21.37 8.79 -2.29
N TYR A 184 20.37 9.39 -1.66
CA TYR A 184 20.46 9.98 -0.32
C TYR A 184 19.16 9.79 0.47
N SER A 185 19.22 9.97 1.79
CA SER A 185 18.05 10.01 2.66
C SER A 185 17.80 11.41 3.18
N GLU A 186 16.55 11.83 3.20
CA GLU A 186 16.10 13.09 3.77
C GLU A 186 14.99 12.83 4.80
N VAL A 187 15.04 13.51 5.92
CA VAL A 187 13.98 13.44 6.95
C VAL A 187 13.11 14.66 6.79
N VAL A 188 11.83 14.44 6.61
CA VAL A 188 10.83 15.49 6.43
C VAL A 188 9.66 15.27 7.39
N GLU A 189 8.93 16.32 7.70
CA GLU A 189 7.70 16.21 8.48
C GLU A 189 6.62 15.50 7.65
N GLY A 190 6.02 14.48 8.22
CA GLY A 190 5.04 13.68 7.49
C GLY A 190 4.14 12.87 8.40
N MET A 191 3.12 12.27 7.80
CA MET A 191 2.16 11.42 8.48
C MET A 191 1.65 10.33 7.54
N MET A 192 1.44 9.12 8.07
CA MET A 192 0.72 8.06 7.36
C MET A 192 -0.51 7.65 8.17
N PHE A 193 -1.62 7.36 7.48
CA PHE A 193 -2.82 6.80 8.10
C PHE A 193 -3.47 5.72 7.22
N ASP A 194 -4.24 4.85 7.86
CA ASP A 194 -4.84 3.63 7.32
C ASP A 194 -6.13 3.88 6.52
N ARG A 195 -6.10 4.79 5.57
CA ARG A 195 -7.19 5.02 4.60
C ARG A 195 -6.59 5.30 3.23
N GLY A 196 -7.07 4.60 2.24
CA GLY A 196 -6.69 4.77 0.85
C GLY A 196 -7.70 5.54 0.02
N TYR A 197 -7.52 5.53 -1.29
CA TYR A 197 -8.44 6.19 -2.23
C TYR A 197 -9.84 5.56 -2.18
N ILE A 198 -10.87 6.39 -2.39
CA ILE A 198 -12.27 5.95 -2.40
C ILE A 198 -12.56 5.04 -3.61
N THR A 199 -11.90 5.27 -4.73
CA THR A 199 -12.09 4.49 -5.96
C THR A 199 -10.79 4.35 -6.75
N PRO A 200 -10.56 3.18 -7.38
CA PRO A 200 -9.39 2.95 -8.25
C PRO A 200 -9.28 3.91 -9.44
N TYR A 201 -10.37 4.54 -9.86
CA TYR A 201 -10.34 5.55 -10.92
C TYR A 201 -9.54 6.82 -10.56
N MET A 202 -9.10 6.94 -9.31
CA MET A 202 -8.30 8.07 -8.82
C MET A 202 -6.79 7.79 -8.77
N VAL A 203 -6.31 6.62 -9.21
CA VAL A 203 -4.89 6.33 -9.28
C VAL A 203 -4.19 7.13 -10.38
N THR A 204 -2.93 7.50 -10.17
CA THR A 204 -2.07 8.14 -11.18
C THR A 204 -1.13 7.12 -11.83
N ASP A 205 -0.77 6.08 -11.11
CA ASP A 205 0.00 4.93 -11.56
C ASP A 205 -0.88 3.68 -11.51
N THR A 206 -1.30 3.21 -12.68
CA THR A 206 -2.17 2.04 -12.80
C THR A 206 -1.42 0.72 -12.62
N GLU A 207 -0.10 0.69 -12.79
CA GLU A 207 0.71 -0.50 -12.56
C GLU A 207 0.87 -0.78 -11.07
N LYS A 208 1.16 0.27 -10.31
CA LYS A 208 1.31 0.19 -8.84
C LYS A 208 -0.01 0.34 -8.09
N MET A 209 -1.10 0.69 -8.79
CA MET A 209 -2.41 1.01 -8.19
C MET A 209 -2.31 2.05 -7.09
N GLU A 210 -1.55 3.12 -7.34
CA GLU A 210 -1.34 4.22 -6.41
C GLU A 210 -1.58 5.59 -7.05
N ALA A 211 -1.94 6.58 -6.24
CA ALA A 211 -2.02 7.97 -6.66
C ALA A 211 -0.90 8.76 -5.99
N VAL A 212 -0.04 9.40 -6.78
CA VAL A 212 1.02 10.29 -6.32
C VAL A 212 0.70 11.70 -6.78
N ILE A 213 0.55 12.61 -5.83
CA ILE A 213 0.17 14.01 -6.07
C ILE A 213 1.27 14.90 -5.50
N ASP A 214 2.08 15.47 -6.38
CA ASP A 214 3.09 16.47 -6.02
C ASP A 214 2.47 17.86 -5.91
N ASP A 215 2.97 18.68 -4.99
CA ASP A 215 2.49 20.03 -4.69
C ASP A 215 0.98 20.06 -4.43
N ALA A 216 0.54 19.14 -3.57
CA ALA A 216 -0.87 18.90 -3.29
C ALA A 216 -1.47 19.99 -2.40
N TYR A 217 -2.69 20.41 -2.74
CA TYR A 217 -3.60 21.10 -1.82
C TYR A 217 -4.53 20.11 -1.16
N LEU A 218 -4.85 20.30 0.11
CA LEU A 218 -5.69 19.39 0.89
C LEU A 218 -6.95 20.10 1.37
N LEU A 219 -8.12 19.59 0.99
CA LEU A 219 -9.39 19.92 1.60
C LEU A 219 -9.68 18.90 2.69
N ILE A 220 -9.74 19.37 3.93
CA ILE A 220 -9.89 18.54 5.13
C ILE A 220 -11.25 18.83 5.76
N THR A 221 -12.12 17.82 5.85
CA THR A 221 -13.46 17.99 6.43
C THR A 221 -13.95 16.74 7.15
N ASP A 222 -14.73 16.92 8.18
CA ASP A 222 -15.45 15.88 8.91
C ASP A 222 -16.81 15.53 8.29
N LYS A 223 -17.19 16.22 7.19
CA LYS A 223 -18.47 16.03 6.51
C LYS A 223 -18.39 15.00 5.40
N LYS A 224 -19.56 14.48 5.06
CA LYS A 224 -19.78 13.79 3.78
C LYS A 224 -19.98 14.80 2.66
N ILE A 225 -19.41 14.49 1.50
CA ILE A 225 -19.59 15.27 0.27
C ILE A 225 -20.38 14.43 -0.71
N SER A 226 -21.68 14.71 -0.84
CA SER A 226 -22.59 13.97 -1.74
C SER A 226 -23.02 14.81 -2.94
N VAL A 227 -23.00 16.14 -2.81
CA VAL A 227 -23.42 17.10 -3.83
C VAL A 227 -22.24 17.97 -4.25
N ILE A 228 -21.99 18.06 -5.56
CA ILE A 228 -20.83 18.81 -6.08
C ILE A 228 -20.89 20.32 -5.79
N SER A 229 -22.11 20.89 -5.71
CA SER A 229 -22.29 22.31 -5.41
C SER A 229 -21.69 22.76 -4.10
N ASP A 230 -21.48 21.84 -3.15
CA ASP A 230 -20.92 22.18 -1.83
C ASP A 230 -19.43 22.50 -1.89
N ILE A 231 -18.72 22.00 -2.90
CA ILE A 231 -17.29 22.23 -3.10
C ILE A 231 -16.97 22.92 -4.43
N LEU A 232 -18.00 23.25 -5.22
CA LEU A 232 -17.82 23.85 -6.56
C LEU A 232 -16.97 25.12 -6.54
N PRO A 233 -17.21 26.09 -5.61
CA PRO A 233 -16.44 27.33 -5.59
C PRO A 233 -14.93 27.12 -5.43
N ILE A 234 -14.52 26.18 -4.58
CA ILE A 234 -13.10 25.89 -4.39
C ILE A 234 -12.52 25.10 -5.56
N LEU A 235 -13.29 24.18 -6.18
CA LEU A 235 -12.85 23.44 -7.35
C LEU A 235 -12.58 24.37 -8.54
N GLU A 236 -13.43 25.35 -8.79
CA GLU A 236 -13.26 26.33 -9.87
C GLU A 236 -11.97 27.15 -9.70
N GLN A 237 -11.67 27.58 -8.49
CA GLN A 237 -10.43 28.32 -8.18
C GLN A 237 -9.18 27.46 -8.43
N LEU A 238 -9.23 26.16 -8.03
CA LEU A 238 -8.12 25.23 -8.21
C LEU A 238 -7.92 24.88 -9.68
N VAL A 239 -8.98 24.64 -10.45
CA VAL A 239 -8.92 24.38 -11.87
C VAL A 239 -8.32 25.57 -12.63
N GLN A 240 -8.78 26.79 -12.37
CA GLN A 240 -8.23 28.01 -12.98
C GLN A 240 -6.74 28.21 -12.70
N SER A 241 -6.29 27.81 -11.53
CA SER A 241 -4.87 27.91 -11.12
C SER A 241 -4.04 26.66 -11.45
N GLY A 242 -4.64 25.61 -12.03
CA GLY A 242 -3.95 24.36 -12.38
C GLY A 242 -3.45 23.57 -11.18
N LYS A 243 -4.06 23.76 -10.00
CA LYS A 243 -3.64 23.15 -8.75
C LYS A 243 -4.21 21.74 -8.60
N LYS A 244 -3.46 20.89 -7.92
CA LYS A 244 -3.85 19.50 -7.62
C LYS A 244 -4.48 19.42 -6.24
N LEU A 245 -5.54 18.64 -6.10
CA LEU A 245 -6.33 18.56 -4.86
C LEU A 245 -6.39 17.14 -4.31
N VAL A 246 -6.20 17.01 -3.01
CA VAL A 246 -6.56 15.81 -2.26
C VAL A 246 -7.70 16.19 -1.30
N ILE A 247 -8.81 15.48 -1.37
CA ILE A 247 -9.97 15.67 -0.49
C ILE A 247 -9.93 14.57 0.57
N ILE A 248 -9.85 14.98 1.83
CA ILE A 248 -9.98 14.11 3.00
C ILE A 248 -11.31 14.45 3.65
N ALA A 249 -12.30 13.57 3.52
CA ALA A 249 -13.65 13.77 3.98
C ALA A 249 -14.18 12.52 4.70
N GLU A 250 -15.25 12.65 5.49
CA GLU A 250 -15.89 11.47 6.07
C GLU A 250 -16.24 10.45 5.00
N ASP A 251 -16.83 10.89 3.91
CA ASP A 251 -17.04 10.13 2.67
C ASP A 251 -17.22 11.10 1.49
N VAL A 252 -16.94 10.62 0.28
CA VAL A 252 -17.34 11.31 -0.97
C VAL A 252 -18.13 10.32 -1.79
N GLU A 253 -19.40 10.64 -2.05
CA GLU A 253 -20.34 9.69 -2.68
C GLU A 253 -21.28 10.37 -3.66
N GLY A 254 -22.13 9.59 -4.31
CA GLY A 254 -23.23 10.08 -5.17
C GLY A 254 -22.78 10.92 -6.37
N GLU A 255 -23.46 12.05 -6.54
CA GLU A 255 -23.22 12.98 -7.64
C GLU A 255 -21.83 13.61 -7.57
N ALA A 256 -21.37 13.98 -6.36
CA ALA A 256 -20.07 14.58 -6.17
C ALA A 256 -18.95 13.66 -6.64
N LEU A 257 -18.95 12.39 -6.18
CA LEU A 257 -17.95 11.42 -6.59
C LEU A 257 -17.94 11.18 -8.10
N SER A 258 -19.11 10.99 -8.70
CA SER A 258 -19.24 10.75 -10.13
C SER A 258 -18.70 11.93 -10.96
N THR A 259 -19.01 13.16 -10.55
CA THR A 259 -18.54 14.37 -11.21
C THR A 259 -17.02 14.54 -11.09
N LEU A 260 -16.45 14.26 -9.93
CA LEU A 260 -15.01 14.31 -9.71
C LEU A 260 -14.27 13.28 -10.56
N ILE A 261 -14.78 12.03 -10.63
CA ILE A 261 -14.21 10.97 -11.48
C ILE A 261 -14.22 11.38 -12.96
N VAL A 262 -15.37 11.85 -13.48
CA VAL A 262 -15.48 12.24 -14.89
C VAL A 262 -14.51 13.37 -15.24
N ASN A 263 -14.42 14.40 -14.41
CA ASN A 263 -13.51 15.53 -14.65
C ASN A 263 -12.03 15.13 -14.53
N ARG A 264 -11.70 14.21 -13.62
CA ARG A 264 -10.38 13.65 -13.53
C ARG A 264 -10.02 12.85 -14.79
N LEU A 265 -10.88 11.94 -15.23
CA LEU A 265 -10.65 11.12 -16.43
C LEU A 265 -10.52 11.98 -17.72
N ARG A 266 -11.19 13.14 -17.75
CA ARG A 266 -11.05 14.14 -18.83
C ARG A 266 -9.76 14.97 -18.70
N GLY A 267 -9.03 14.85 -17.60
CA GLY A 267 -7.83 15.66 -17.36
C GLY A 267 -8.08 17.11 -17.00
N THR A 268 -9.33 17.51 -16.75
CA THR A 268 -9.70 18.89 -16.38
C THR A 268 -9.47 19.20 -14.92
N LEU A 269 -9.49 18.16 -14.05
CA LEU A 269 -9.26 18.30 -12.61
C LEU A 269 -8.33 17.20 -12.12
N ASN A 270 -7.27 17.58 -11.41
CA ASN A 270 -6.37 16.65 -10.75
C ASN A 270 -6.80 16.49 -9.29
N VAL A 271 -7.60 15.46 -9.01
CA VAL A 271 -8.19 15.22 -7.68
C VAL A 271 -8.06 13.78 -7.24
N VAL A 272 -7.80 13.57 -5.96
CA VAL A 272 -7.89 12.27 -5.27
C VAL A 272 -8.76 12.45 -4.03
N CYS A 273 -9.68 11.52 -3.80
CA CYS A 273 -10.54 11.50 -2.62
C CYS A 273 -10.18 10.35 -1.71
N VAL A 274 -10.04 10.64 -0.43
CA VAL A 274 -9.67 9.73 0.64
C VAL A 274 -10.68 9.84 1.77
N LYS A 275 -11.04 8.72 2.39
CA LYS A 275 -11.86 8.76 3.61
C LYS A 275 -11.05 9.23 4.80
N ALA A 276 -11.65 10.07 5.63
CA ALA A 276 -11.05 10.52 6.87
C ALA A 276 -10.72 9.33 7.80
N PRO A 277 -9.54 9.32 8.42
CA PRO A 277 -9.16 8.25 9.34
C PRO A 277 -9.95 8.32 10.65
N GLY A 278 -10.11 7.17 11.31
CA GLY A 278 -10.80 7.06 12.59
C GLY A 278 -12.32 7.23 12.51
N PHE A 279 -12.95 7.28 13.69
CA PHE A 279 -14.40 7.45 13.87
C PHE A 279 -14.66 8.35 15.06
N GLY A 280 -15.82 9.05 15.08
CA GLY A 280 -16.22 9.91 16.19
C GLY A 280 -15.17 10.98 16.55
N ASP A 281 -14.90 11.15 17.83
CA ASP A 281 -13.94 12.15 18.33
C ASP A 281 -12.51 11.86 17.88
N ARG A 282 -12.12 10.59 17.74
CA ARG A 282 -10.82 10.23 17.20
C ARG A 282 -10.62 10.72 15.76
N ARG A 283 -11.66 10.69 14.93
CA ARG A 283 -11.61 11.28 13.58
C ARG A 283 -11.32 12.77 13.63
N LYS A 284 -11.99 13.50 14.53
CA LYS A 284 -11.78 14.95 14.68
C LYS A 284 -10.34 15.28 15.05
N GLU A 285 -9.77 14.53 16.01
CA GLU A 285 -8.37 14.71 16.40
C GLU A 285 -7.40 14.38 15.27
N MET A 286 -7.61 13.29 14.52
CA MET A 286 -6.77 12.93 13.38
C MET A 286 -6.87 13.96 12.24
N LEU A 287 -8.06 14.49 11.95
CA LEU A 287 -8.21 15.57 10.97
C LEU A 287 -7.50 16.85 11.42
N ARG A 288 -7.53 17.15 12.72
CA ARG A 288 -6.78 18.28 13.31
C ARG A 288 -5.28 18.08 13.16
N ASP A 289 -4.78 16.85 13.38
CA ASP A 289 -3.36 16.51 13.20
C ASP A 289 -2.92 16.71 11.74
N ILE A 290 -3.74 16.28 10.78
CA ILE A 290 -3.50 16.50 9.36
C ILE A 290 -3.50 18.00 9.04
N ALA A 291 -4.42 18.77 9.60
CA ALA A 291 -4.48 20.22 9.39
C ALA A 291 -3.24 20.94 9.95
N ILE A 292 -2.79 20.58 11.16
CA ILE A 292 -1.55 21.12 11.76
C ILE A 292 -0.34 20.79 10.89
N LEU A 293 -0.22 19.52 10.46
CA LEU A 293 0.89 19.08 9.61
C LEU A 293 0.96 19.82 8.28
N THR A 294 -0.19 20.11 7.69
CA THR A 294 -0.26 20.67 6.32
C THR A 294 -0.49 22.19 6.30
N GLY A 295 -0.65 22.82 7.47
CA GLY A 295 -0.92 24.24 7.59
C GLY A 295 -2.32 24.65 7.10
N GLY A 296 -3.25 23.68 7.01
CA GLY A 296 -4.64 23.92 6.61
C GLY A 296 -5.59 24.06 7.79
N GLN A 297 -6.88 24.09 7.47
CA GLN A 297 -7.96 24.14 8.44
C GLN A 297 -8.92 22.98 8.24
N VAL A 298 -9.46 22.44 9.33
CA VAL A 298 -10.56 21.47 9.26
C VAL A 298 -11.86 22.24 8.98
N ILE A 299 -12.49 21.94 7.86
CA ILE A 299 -13.79 22.53 7.49
C ILE A 299 -14.87 21.71 8.17
N SER A 300 -15.40 22.23 9.28
CA SER A 300 -16.40 21.61 10.13
C SER A 300 -17.43 22.64 10.62
N GLU A 301 -18.70 22.24 10.66
CA GLU A 301 -19.77 23.12 11.21
C GLU A 301 -19.56 23.42 12.69
N GLU A 302 -19.04 22.48 13.45
CA GLU A 302 -18.73 22.68 14.86
C GLU A 302 -17.69 23.79 15.06
N LEU A 303 -16.80 23.98 14.09
CA LEU A 303 -15.79 25.04 14.07
C LEU A 303 -16.28 26.32 13.38
N GLY A 304 -17.53 26.34 12.89
CA GLY A 304 -18.13 27.48 12.20
C GLY A 304 -17.77 27.60 10.72
N TYR A 305 -17.21 26.55 10.11
CA TYR A 305 -16.85 26.55 8.69
C TYR A 305 -17.82 25.72 7.85
N GLU A 306 -18.18 26.25 6.69
CA GLU A 306 -18.99 25.57 5.69
C GLU A 306 -18.19 25.29 4.42
N LEU A 307 -18.41 24.12 3.79
CA LEU A 307 -17.72 23.72 2.57
C LEU A 307 -17.87 24.74 1.42
N LYS A 308 -19.05 25.36 1.30
CA LYS A 308 -19.34 26.37 0.26
C LYS A 308 -18.51 27.65 0.39
N ASN A 309 -18.06 27.94 1.59
CA ASN A 309 -17.30 29.15 1.92
C ASN A 309 -15.79 28.88 2.01
N THR A 310 -15.33 27.70 1.59
CA THR A 310 -13.92 27.33 1.62
C THR A 310 -13.12 28.13 0.60
N THR A 311 -12.00 28.69 1.03
CA THR A 311 -11.05 29.46 0.21
C THR A 311 -9.71 28.72 0.13
N ILE A 312 -8.84 29.09 -0.83
CA ILE A 312 -7.55 28.42 -1.05
C ILE A 312 -6.63 28.49 0.18
N ASP A 313 -6.67 29.57 0.92
CA ASP A 313 -5.89 29.80 2.14
C ASP A 313 -6.31 28.93 3.32
N MET A 314 -7.51 28.33 3.28
CA MET A 314 -7.96 27.33 4.26
C MET A 314 -7.45 25.92 3.94
N LEU A 315 -6.97 25.68 2.71
CA LEU A 315 -6.48 24.40 2.29
C LEU A 315 -5.09 24.12 2.88
N GLY A 316 -4.88 22.86 3.32
CA GLY A 316 -3.55 22.37 3.64
C GLY A 316 -2.68 22.23 2.39
N ARG A 317 -1.37 22.13 2.58
CA ARG A 317 -0.40 21.90 1.52
C ARG A 317 0.63 20.86 1.94
N ALA A 318 1.08 20.07 0.98
CA ALA A 318 2.18 19.13 1.16
C ALA A 318 3.00 19.03 -0.14
N ARG A 319 4.29 18.76 0.00
CA ARG A 319 5.17 18.52 -1.15
C ARG A 319 4.69 17.35 -1.97
N GLN A 320 4.29 16.26 -1.31
CA GLN A 320 3.75 15.08 -1.99
C GLN A 320 2.72 14.37 -1.12
N ILE A 321 1.70 13.82 -1.75
CA ILE A 321 0.76 12.88 -1.11
C ILE A 321 0.71 11.62 -1.93
N LYS A 322 1.00 10.47 -1.29
CA LYS A 322 0.91 9.15 -1.88
C LYS A 322 -0.29 8.41 -1.29
N VAL A 323 -1.18 7.95 -2.15
CA VAL A 323 -2.40 7.25 -1.76
C VAL A 323 -2.42 5.88 -2.42
N THR A 324 -2.44 4.83 -1.62
CA THR A 324 -2.63 3.45 -2.05
C THR A 324 -4.08 3.02 -1.80
N LYS A 325 -4.39 1.76 -2.00
CA LYS A 325 -5.71 1.21 -1.66
C LYS A 325 -6.00 1.24 -0.16
N GLU A 326 -4.98 1.08 0.67
CA GLU A 326 -5.12 0.90 2.12
C GLU A 326 -4.64 2.13 2.93
N ASN A 327 -3.66 2.88 2.40
CA ASN A 327 -2.97 3.92 3.15
C ASN A 327 -2.85 5.23 2.39
N THR A 328 -2.78 6.33 3.15
CA THR A 328 -2.40 7.65 2.64
C THR A 328 -1.18 8.14 3.41
N THR A 329 -0.13 8.53 2.69
CA THR A 329 1.11 9.11 3.23
C THR A 329 1.22 10.55 2.77
N ILE A 330 1.30 11.47 3.73
CA ILE A 330 1.57 12.90 3.51
C ILE A 330 3.06 13.11 3.77
N VAL A 331 3.78 13.65 2.80
CA VAL A 331 5.22 13.89 2.85
C VAL A 331 5.48 15.38 2.78
N ASP A 332 6.24 15.88 3.74
CA ASP A 332 6.67 17.28 3.82
C ASP A 332 5.46 18.25 3.79
N GLY A 333 4.68 18.20 4.86
CA GLY A 333 3.56 19.11 5.09
C GLY A 333 4.04 20.54 5.32
N ALA A 334 3.31 21.52 4.81
CA ALA A 334 3.65 22.95 4.90
C ALA A 334 3.21 23.60 6.24
N GLY A 335 2.95 22.81 7.26
CA GLY A 335 2.57 23.30 8.59
C GLY A 335 3.71 24.00 9.33
N ASP A 336 3.34 24.77 10.34
CA ASP A 336 4.32 25.42 11.22
C ASP A 336 5.08 24.38 12.06
N LYS A 337 6.41 24.38 11.99
CA LYS A 337 7.25 23.40 12.67
C LYS A 337 7.09 23.39 14.19
N GLN A 338 6.85 24.59 14.79
CA GLN A 338 6.64 24.69 16.22
C GLN A 338 5.28 24.09 16.60
N ALA A 339 4.23 24.37 15.86
CA ALA A 339 2.91 23.79 16.08
C ALA A 339 2.91 22.27 15.95
N ILE A 340 3.64 21.73 14.97
CA ILE A 340 3.85 20.28 14.80
C ILE A 340 4.58 19.69 16.01
N ALA A 341 5.69 20.30 16.44
CA ALA A 341 6.46 19.84 17.60
C ALA A 341 5.64 19.86 18.90
N ASP A 342 4.86 20.90 19.13
CA ASP A 342 3.97 21.03 20.29
C ASP A 342 2.89 19.95 20.26
N ARG A 343 2.31 19.66 19.09
CA ARG A 343 1.31 18.59 18.94
C ARG A 343 1.92 17.20 19.19
N VAL A 344 3.10 16.93 18.67
CA VAL A 344 3.84 15.67 18.92
C VAL A 344 4.10 15.51 20.43
N ALA A 345 4.54 16.57 21.13
CA ALA A 345 4.76 16.53 22.56
C ALA A 345 3.46 16.24 23.32
N GLN A 346 2.33 16.83 22.90
CA GLN A 346 1.02 16.57 23.48
C GLN A 346 0.58 15.12 23.32
N ILE A 347 0.74 14.54 22.12
CA ILE A 347 0.40 13.14 21.85
C ILE A 347 1.28 12.20 22.69
N ARG A 348 2.59 12.46 22.78
CA ARG A 348 3.50 11.66 23.63
C ARG A 348 3.10 11.71 25.10
N ALA A 349 2.68 12.86 25.60
CA ALA A 349 2.17 13.00 26.96
C ALA A 349 0.89 12.17 27.18
N GLN A 350 -0.03 12.17 26.21
CA GLN A 350 -1.25 11.36 26.25
C GLN A 350 -0.96 9.86 26.24
N ILE A 351 -0.01 9.38 25.42
CA ILE A 351 0.45 7.99 25.41
C ILE A 351 0.97 7.57 26.80
N GLY A 352 1.69 8.47 27.48
CA GLY A 352 2.23 8.20 28.82
C GLY A 352 1.16 8.08 29.92
N VAL A 353 0.01 8.70 29.74
CA VAL A 353 -1.08 8.75 30.72
C VAL A 353 -2.17 7.73 30.45
N THR A 354 -2.40 7.36 29.20
CA THR A 354 -3.47 6.40 28.84
C THR A 354 -3.18 5.00 29.37
N THR A 355 -4.21 4.36 29.93
CA THR A 355 -4.17 2.97 30.40
C THR A 355 -4.70 1.99 29.36
N SER A 356 -5.31 2.50 28.30
CA SER A 356 -5.88 1.71 27.22
C SER A 356 -4.81 1.35 26.19
N GLU A 357 -4.50 0.07 26.05
CA GLU A 357 -3.59 -0.44 25.00
C GLU A 357 -4.13 -0.18 23.57
N TYR A 358 -5.43 -0.01 23.44
CA TYR A 358 -6.07 0.33 22.15
C TYR A 358 -5.85 1.80 21.77
N ASP A 359 -5.76 2.70 22.76
CA ASP A 359 -5.57 4.12 22.51
C ASP A 359 -4.08 4.51 22.35
N LYS A 360 -3.17 3.66 22.84
CA LYS A 360 -1.72 3.78 22.58
C LYS A 360 -1.40 3.46 21.13
#